data_4490a68e752ae058fb8d923e9bc98711
#
_entry.id   4490a68e752ae058fb8d923e9bc98711
#
_cell.length_a   1.000
_cell.length_b   1.000
_cell.length_c   1.000
_cell.angle_alpha   90.00
_cell.angle_beta   90.00
_cell.angle_gamma   90.00
#
_symmetry.space_group_name_H-M   'P 1'
#
loop_
_entity.id
_entity.type
_entity.pdbx_description
1 polymer ?
#
loop_
_entity_poly.entity_id
_entity_poly.type
_entity_poly.pdbx_seq_one_letter_code
_entity_poly.pdbx_strand_id
1 'polypeptide(L)'
;MLRRLIRKKLQNYRINLNTPDTSLPLHLPSPKRVVVIGGGIAGISAACNLSERGFEVHLFEKEHFLGGKVGSWLFESKGETLRTEHGFHGFFRQYLNLRNFMKKIDAFRHLIPIDDYTIFYDKNKRQGFKGLDNTPVFNILGLRKFGIIDPSMFINPKGLNFINLLTFDFAKTYKKFDNVSFAAFADSSAMNAKMRLVFNSFSRAFFAEPEDMSMAELIKSFHFYFLSNEDGLLYDVLDDDFQHSFVSPCEDFLAKHKAKIHYSTPVTDLEKTNSGYLVNGESFDYCVLCTDVKHTKRIMTTAGGFGEYSSAVAKLTSLKQSGRYAVLRLWTDRFEADKTLPFFIFTDRLKCLDSVTLYHKMEKESAAWSKKNSGGIFELHSYSVPKDLISDEEVKAHLLSELYHYFPELEGMTFVHEYFQHRDDFPGFHTGQYAGRPEVDTGIPGFYIAGDWVKMNNCTMLMEAAYTSGAIAANLILQREGLRENQLESVPLKGLLA
;
A
#
# COMPACT_ATOMS: atom_id res chain seq x y z
N MET A 1 9.02 -10.25 -32.55
CA MET A 1 9.02 -8.83 -32.97
C MET A 1 8.10 -7.99 -32.08
N LEU A 2 6.80 -8.26 -32.00
CA LEU A 2 5.82 -7.49 -31.20
C LEU A 2 6.19 -7.37 -29.72
N ARG A 3 6.58 -8.47 -29.04
CA ARG A 3 7.03 -8.48 -27.64
C ARG A 3 8.19 -7.49 -27.41
N ARG A 4 9.20 -7.48 -28.28
CA ARG A 4 10.35 -6.55 -28.18
C ARG A 4 9.91 -5.09 -28.34
N LEU A 5 8.95 -4.81 -29.20
CA LEU A 5 8.40 -3.48 -29.40
C LEU A 5 7.62 -3.00 -28.17
N ILE A 6 6.78 -3.86 -27.57
CA ILE A 6 6.04 -3.55 -26.34
C ILE A 6 7.02 -3.26 -25.20
N ARG A 7 8.02 -4.15 -24.96
CA ARG A 7 9.03 -3.90 -23.90
C ARG A 7 9.76 -2.58 -24.12
N LYS A 8 10.23 -2.30 -25.35
CA LYS A 8 10.89 -1.02 -25.67
C LYS A 8 9.99 0.20 -25.40
N LYS A 9 8.69 0.11 -25.73
CA LYS A 9 7.72 1.18 -25.44
C LYS A 9 7.55 1.36 -23.93
N LEU A 10 7.56 0.29 -23.14
CA LEU A 10 7.33 0.31 -21.71
C LEU A 10 8.56 0.73 -20.89
N GLN A 11 9.78 0.62 -21.41
CA GLN A 11 10.99 1.10 -20.72
C GLN A 11 10.93 2.56 -20.33
N ASN A 12 10.22 3.38 -21.14
CA ASN A 12 10.00 4.80 -20.88
C ASN A 12 8.51 5.12 -20.68
N TYR A 13 7.70 4.14 -20.23
CA TYR A 13 6.28 4.31 -20.05
C TYR A 13 5.96 5.01 -18.74
N ARG A 14 6.35 6.28 -18.70
CA ARG A 14 6.16 7.18 -17.57
C ARG A 14 5.92 8.60 -18.07
N ILE A 15 5.27 9.39 -17.22
CA ILE A 15 5.02 10.81 -17.41
C ILE A 15 5.55 11.60 -16.24
N ASN A 16 6.02 12.81 -16.49
CA ASN A 16 6.32 13.77 -15.44
C ASN A 16 5.01 14.35 -14.90
N LEU A 17 4.86 14.39 -13.58
CA LEU A 17 3.71 15.04 -12.93
C LEU A 17 3.89 16.54 -12.83
N ASN A 18 5.13 17.02 -12.84
CA ASN A 18 5.50 18.42 -12.83
C ASN A 18 6.81 18.64 -13.63
N THR A 19 7.11 19.89 -13.87
CA THR A 19 8.37 20.32 -14.51
C THR A 19 9.01 21.37 -13.59
N PRO A 20 9.92 20.97 -12.68
CA PRO A 20 10.55 21.91 -11.76
C PRO A 20 11.31 23.02 -12.48
N ASP A 21 11.07 24.28 -12.09
CA ASP A 21 11.84 25.41 -12.59
C ASP A 21 13.24 25.41 -11.97
N THR A 22 14.25 25.12 -12.78
CA THR A 22 15.64 25.04 -12.33
C THR A 22 16.26 26.39 -11.99
N SER A 23 15.62 27.51 -12.34
CA SER A 23 16.06 28.87 -11.97
C SER A 23 15.73 29.22 -10.53
N LEU A 24 14.74 28.55 -9.93
CA LEU A 24 14.33 28.78 -8.54
C LEU A 24 15.34 28.21 -7.53
N PRO A 25 15.50 28.86 -6.36
CA PRO A 25 16.38 28.39 -5.32
C PRO A 25 15.97 27.04 -4.77
N LEU A 26 16.93 26.28 -4.26
CA LEU A 26 16.68 24.95 -3.66
C LEU A 26 16.30 25.05 -2.17
N HIS A 27 16.80 26.06 -1.47
CA HIS A 27 16.66 26.15 -0.01
C HIS A 27 16.02 27.47 0.39
N LEU A 28 15.27 27.40 1.49
CA LEU A 28 14.72 28.59 2.14
C LEU A 28 15.83 29.55 2.58
N PRO A 29 15.63 30.88 2.40
CA PRO A 29 16.55 31.89 2.94
C PRO A 29 16.49 32.02 4.46
N SER A 30 15.34 31.73 5.07
CA SER A 30 15.11 31.67 6.50
C SER A 30 14.14 30.53 6.84
N PRO A 31 14.40 29.78 7.93
CA PRO A 31 13.58 28.61 8.28
C PRO A 31 12.12 28.99 8.54
N LYS A 32 11.20 28.18 8.02
CA LYS A 32 9.77 28.16 8.37
C LYS A 32 9.44 26.84 9.03
N ARG A 33 8.54 26.87 9.99
CA ARG A 33 8.16 25.70 10.79
C ARG A 33 7.03 24.93 10.09
N VAL A 34 7.24 23.64 9.91
CA VAL A 34 6.23 22.75 9.33
C VAL A 34 5.96 21.61 10.30
N VAL A 35 4.68 21.40 10.63
CA VAL A 35 4.25 20.19 11.29
C VAL A 35 3.79 19.15 10.29
N VAL A 36 4.30 17.92 10.43
CA VAL A 36 3.83 16.74 9.73
C VAL A 36 3.18 15.81 10.77
N ILE A 37 1.92 15.48 10.59
CA ILE A 37 1.14 14.68 11.54
C ILE A 37 0.95 13.28 10.99
N GLY A 38 1.64 12.29 11.58
CA GLY A 38 1.68 10.87 11.17
C GLY A 38 2.98 10.50 10.46
N GLY A 39 3.67 9.51 11.00
CA GLY A 39 4.99 9.01 10.56
C GLY A 39 4.92 7.81 9.60
N GLY A 40 3.82 7.61 8.87
CA GLY A 40 3.73 6.65 7.77
C GLY A 40 4.49 7.12 6.53
N ILE A 41 4.48 6.33 5.42
CA ILE A 41 5.20 6.66 4.17
C ILE A 41 4.88 8.07 3.66
N ALA A 42 3.62 8.51 3.75
CA ALA A 42 3.22 9.85 3.30
C ALA A 42 3.87 10.96 4.15
N GLY A 43 3.88 10.79 5.48
CA GLY A 43 4.52 11.74 6.39
C GLY A 43 6.04 11.73 6.27
N ILE A 44 6.67 10.57 6.18
CA ILE A 44 8.11 10.43 5.89
C ILE A 44 8.45 11.16 4.57
N SER A 45 7.65 10.95 3.52
CA SER A 45 7.84 11.63 2.24
C SER A 45 7.78 13.16 2.38
N ALA A 46 6.72 13.69 3.02
CA ALA A 46 6.59 15.13 3.24
C ALA A 46 7.74 15.69 4.09
N ALA A 47 8.06 15.02 5.21
CA ALA A 47 9.11 15.45 6.13
C ALA A 47 10.50 15.45 5.48
N CYS A 48 10.87 14.38 4.75
CA CYS A 48 12.17 14.30 4.06
C CYS A 48 12.30 15.37 2.96
N ASN A 49 11.26 15.53 2.15
CA ASN A 49 11.30 16.51 1.05
C ASN A 49 11.35 17.97 1.56
N LEU A 50 10.75 18.28 2.68
CA LEU A 50 10.77 19.64 3.27
C LEU A 50 12.03 19.89 4.08
N SER A 51 12.48 18.95 4.92
CA SER A 51 13.68 19.13 5.73
C SER A 51 14.93 19.31 4.88
N GLU A 52 15.05 18.59 3.78
CA GLU A 52 16.14 18.77 2.81
C GLU A 52 16.17 20.18 2.20
N ARG A 53 15.04 20.89 2.17
CA ARG A 53 14.89 22.25 1.62
C ARG A 53 15.06 23.35 2.67
N GLY A 54 15.42 23.00 3.89
CA GLY A 54 15.72 23.95 4.98
C GLY A 54 14.52 24.37 5.82
N PHE A 55 13.39 23.67 5.72
CA PHE A 55 12.29 23.86 6.67
C PHE A 55 12.63 23.25 8.03
N GLU A 56 12.18 23.89 9.11
CA GLU A 56 12.19 23.29 10.43
C GLU A 56 10.99 22.34 10.55
N VAL A 57 11.23 21.05 10.28
CA VAL A 57 10.19 20.02 10.25
C VAL A 57 10.05 19.37 11.62
N HIS A 58 8.81 19.32 12.13
CA HIS A 58 8.40 18.55 13.29
C HIS A 58 7.46 17.44 12.84
N LEU A 59 7.90 16.19 12.94
CA LEU A 59 7.10 15.00 12.60
C LEU A 59 6.54 14.39 13.89
N PHE A 60 5.22 14.42 14.05
CA PHE A 60 4.52 13.85 15.20
C PHE A 60 3.99 12.47 14.85
N GLU A 61 4.43 11.45 15.61
CA GLU A 61 3.96 10.07 15.49
C GLU A 61 3.43 9.56 16.84
N LYS A 62 2.24 8.95 16.81
CA LYS A 62 1.58 8.41 18.02
C LYS A 62 2.24 7.14 18.56
N GLU A 63 2.87 6.37 17.67
CA GLU A 63 3.59 5.15 18.02
C GLU A 63 5.04 5.47 18.42
N HIS A 64 5.73 4.49 18.99
CA HIS A 64 7.13 4.59 19.32
C HIS A 64 8.08 4.27 18.14
N PHE A 65 7.53 4.11 16.95
CA PHE A 65 8.24 3.79 15.70
C PHE A 65 7.63 4.54 14.51
N LEU A 66 8.41 4.74 13.44
CA LEU A 66 7.93 5.23 12.15
C LEU A 66 7.51 4.10 11.21
N GLY A 67 7.00 4.48 10.05
CA GLY A 67 6.61 3.58 8.97
C GLY A 67 5.10 3.39 8.86
N GLY A 68 4.35 3.56 9.95
CA GLY A 68 2.90 3.30 9.95
C GLY A 68 2.60 1.87 9.51
N LYS A 69 1.93 1.67 8.36
CA LYS A 69 1.62 0.33 7.84
C LYS A 69 2.82 -0.43 7.28
N VAL A 70 3.97 0.20 7.09
CA VAL A 70 5.26 -0.46 6.84
C VAL A 70 6.16 -0.37 8.08
N GLY A 71 5.57 -0.22 9.25
CA GLY A 71 6.29 -0.19 10.52
C GLY A 71 6.65 -1.58 11.00
N SER A 72 7.74 -1.65 11.77
CA SER A 72 8.24 -2.85 12.43
C SER A 72 8.58 -2.48 13.88
N TRP A 73 8.22 -3.34 14.83
CA TRP A 73 8.40 -3.07 16.26
C TRP A 73 8.71 -4.34 17.05
N LEU A 74 9.32 -4.14 18.21
CA LEU A 74 9.63 -5.21 19.15
C LEU A 74 8.45 -5.49 20.08
N PHE A 75 8.27 -6.75 20.48
CA PHE A 75 7.34 -7.18 21.51
C PHE A 75 7.93 -8.30 22.35
N GLU A 76 7.47 -8.40 23.60
CA GLU A 76 7.90 -9.43 24.53
C GLU A 76 6.94 -10.63 24.48
N SER A 77 7.48 -11.83 24.34
CA SER A 77 6.72 -13.08 24.40
C SER A 77 7.53 -14.18 25.08
N LYS A 78 7.00 -14.70 26.19
CA LYS A 78 7.59 -15.82 26.95
C LYS A 78 9.07 -15.65 27.31
N GLY A 79 9.49 -14.40 27.57
CA GLY A 79 10.86 -14.07 27.93
C GLY A 79 11.83 -13.87 26.77
N GLU A 80 11.33 -13.85 25.53
CA GLU A 80 12.08 -13.46 24.33
C GLU A 80 11.54 -12.14 23.78
N THR A 81 12.44 -11.27 23.37
CA THR A 81 12.12 -10.08 22.58
C THR A 81 12.10 -10.45 21.11
N LEU A 82 10.97 -10.32 20.48
CA LEU A 82 10.72 -10.67 19.09
C LEU A 82 10.30 -9.44 18.29
N ARG A 83 10.52 -9.48 16.98
CA ARG A 83 10.08 -8.44 16.07
C ARG A 83 8.84 -8.88 15.30
N THR A 84 7.94 -7.92 15.10
CA THR A 84 6.79 -8.08 14.22
C THR A 84 6.60 -6.84 13.36
N GLU A 85 5.76 -6.95 12.35
CA GLU A 85 5.45 -5.92 11.38
C GLU A 85 3.94 -5.79 11.23
N HIS A 86 3.51 -4.73 10.56
CA HIS A 86 2.10 -4.56 10.21
C HIS A 86 1.61 -5.64 9.23
N GLY A 87 2.49 -6.24 8.47
CA GLY A 87 2.24 -7.32 7.52
C GLY A 87 3.13 -7.24 6.28
N PHE A 88 3.03 -8.24 5.43
CA PHE A 88 3.81 -8.36 4.20
C PHE A 88 3.55 -7.21 3.20
N HIS A 89 4.61 -6.67 2.61
CA HIS A 89 4.54 -5.64 1.56
C HIS A 89 5.50 -5.93 0.40
N GLY A 90 5.00 -5.80 -0.82
CA GLY A 90 5.80 -5.90 -2.05
C GLY A 90 6.10 -4.53 -2.67
N PHE A 91 7.34 -4.34 -3.14
CA PHE A 91 7.80 -3.13 -3.82
C PHE A 91 7.80 -3.34 -5.32
N PHE A 92 6.79 -2.84 -6.00
CA PHE A 92 6.63 -3.04 -7.45
C PHE A 92 7.56 -2.13 -8.27
N ARG A 93 7.87 -2.54 -9.52
CA ARG A 93 8.77 -1.81 -10.42
C ARG A 93 8.26 -0.42 -10.77
N GLN A 94 6.95 -0.25 -10.82
CA GLN A 94 6.26 1.01 -11.11
C GLN A 94 6.11 1.94 -9.90
N TYR A 95 6.66 1.61 -8.75
CA TYR A 95 6.81 2.53 -7.62
C TYR A 95 7.95 3.52 -7.90
N LEU A 96 7.71 4.45 -8.84
CA LEU A 96 8.76 5.29 -9.42
C LEU A 96 9.35 6.25 -8.40
N ASN A 97 8.51 7.00 -7.70
CA ASN A 97 8.93 8.01 -6.73
C ASN A 97 9.49 7.38 -5.45
N LEU A 98 8.81 6.36 -4.91
CA LEU A 98 9.27 5.65 -3.72
C LEU A 98 10.62 4.96 -3.98
N ARG A 99 10.79 4.26 -5.09
CA ARG A 99 12.04 3.59 -5.43
C ARG A 99 13.19 4.58 -5.70
N ASN A 100 12.90 5.74 -6.28
CA ASN A 100 13.89 6.82 -6.41
C ASN A 100 14.31 7.38 -5.04
N PHE A 101 13.35 7.54 -4.13
CA PHE A 101 13.65 7.91 -2.75
C PHE A 101 14.49 6.85 -2.02
N MET A 102 14.15 5.57 -2.15
CA MET A 102 14.93 4.47 -1.57
C MET A 102 16.39 4.47 -2.06
N LYS A 103 16.65 4.81 -3.34
CA LYS A 103 18.01 5.00 -3.85
C LYS A 103 18.72 6.16 -3.16
N LYS A 104 18.01 7.26 -2.92
CA LYS A 104 18.54 8.47 -2.30
C LYS A 104 18.99 8.25 -0.85
N ILE A 105 18.25 7.40 -0.10
CA ILE A 105 18.53 7.07 1.30
C ILE A 105 19.30 5.75 1.48
N ASP A 106 19.84 5.18 0.38
CA ASP A 106 20.57 3.90 0.35
C ASP A 106 19.75 2.66 0.80
N ALA A 107 18.44 2.76 0.89
CA ALA A 107 17.54 1.65 1.22
C ALA A 107 17.29 0.70 0.03
N PHE A 108 17.55 1.14 -1.20
CA PHE A 108 17.30 0.36 -2.42
C PHE A 108 18.11 -0.95 -2.49
N ARG A 109 19.26 -1.01 -1.85
CA ARG A 109 20.13 -2.20 -1.76
C ARG A 109 19.49 -3.38 -1.04
N HIS A 110 18.48 -3.11 -0.22
CA HIS A 110 17.74 -4.14 0.54
C HIS A 110 16.64 -4.82 -0.27
N LEU A 111 16.39 -4.37 -1.51
CA LEU A 111 15.36 -4.95 -2.36
C LEU A 111 15.84 -6.22 -3.05
N ILE A 112 15.15 -7.34 -2.79
CA ILE A 112 15.36 -8.64 -3.43
C ILE A 112 14.25 -8.89 -4.44
N PRO A 113 14.57 -9.16 -5.73
CA PRO A 113 13.56 -9.41 -6.75
C PRO A 113 12.88 -10.77 -6.55
N ILE A 114 11.55 -10.78 -6.71
CA ILE A 114 10.72 -11.97 -6.65
C ILE A 114 10.04 -12.18 -7.98
N ASP A 115 10.11 -13.41 -8.48
CA ASP A 115 9.56 -13.82 -9.77
C ASP A 115 8.53 -14.97 -9.66
N ASP A 116 8.21 -15.38 -8.42
CA ASP A 116 7.29 -16.49 -8.19
C ASP A 116 6.29 -16.16 -7.07
N TYR A 117 5.04 -16.46 -7.34
CA TYR A 117 3.95 -16.52 -6.37
C TYR A 117 3.03 -17.68 -6.73
N THR A 118 2.38 -18.21 -5.71
CA THR A 118 1.58 -19.42 -5.84
C THR A 118 0.21 -19.18 -5.21
N ILE A 119 -0.82 -19.75 -5.81
CA ILE A 119 -2.15 -19.85 -5.21
C ILE A 119 -2.39 -21.30 -4.82
N PHE A 120 -2.75 -21.53 -3.57
CA PHE A 120 -3.30 -22.79 -3.10
C PHE A 120 -4.81 -22.73 -3.25
N TYR A 121 -5.38 -23.75 -3.88
CA TYR A 121 -6.80 -23.89 -4.04
C TYR A 121 -7.15 -25.37 -3.89
N ASP A 122 -8.26 -25.64 -3.15
CA ASP A 122 -8.55 -27.00 -2.76
C ASP A 122 -7.36 -27.66 -2.03
N LYS A 123 -7.57 -28.52 -1.11
CA LYS A 123 -6.60 -29.05 -0.13
C LYS A 123 -5.22 -29.44 -0.69
N ASN A 124 -5.16 -29.89 -1.95
CA ASN A 124 -3.93 -30.44 -2.55
C ASN A 124 -3.55 -29.81 -3.90
N LYS A 125 -4.20 -28.73 -4.31
CA LYS A 125 -3.91 -28.10 -5.61
C LYS A 125 -3.15 -26.79 -5.44
N ARG A 126 -2.08 -26.66 -6.19
CA ARG A 126 -1.19 -25.50 -6.21
C ARG A 126 -1.05 -25.00 -7.61
N GLN A 127 -1.10 -23.69 -7.82
CA GLN A 127 -0.82 -23.05 -9.09
C GLN A 127 0.28 -22.02 -8.90
N GLY A 128 1.51 -22.40 -9.27
CA GLY A 128 2.62 -21.44 -9.37
C GLY A 128 2.57 -20.64 -10.67
N PHE A 129 3.07 -19.43 -10.62
CA PHE A 129 3.16 -18.53 -11.76
C PHE A 129 4.60 -18.34 -12.26
N LYS A 130 5.53 -19.14 -11.76
CA LYS A 130 6.92 -19.12 -12.20
C LYS A 130 7.04 -19.35 -13.70
N GLY A 131 7.80 -18.49 -14.38
CA GLY A 131 7.97 -18.56 -15.83
C GLY A 131 6.78 -18.03 -16.65
N LEU A 132 5.79 -17.38 -16.00
CA LEU A 132 4.83 -16.56 -16.74
C LEU A 132 5.59 -15.43 -17.45
N ASP A 133 5.19 -15.14 -18.69
CA ASP A 133 5.74 -13.98 -19.40
C ASP A 133 5.34 -12.69 -18.69
N ASN A 134 6.30 -11.91 -18.23
CA ASN A 134 6.04 -10.67 -17.51
C ASN A 134 5.70 -9.50 -18.44
N THR A 135 5.94 -9.65 -19.75
CA THR A 135 5.64 -8.59 -20.72
C THR A 135 4.14 -8.32 -20.78
N PRO A 136 3.67 -7.09 -20.56
CA PRO A 136 2.27 -6.71 -20.71
C PRO A 136 1.62 -7.22 -21.99
N VAL A 137 0.35 -7.58 -21.90
CA VAL A 137 -0.43 -8.31 -22.90
C VAL A 137 -0.03 -9.78 -22.98
N PHE A 138 1.27 -10.13 -23.06
CA PHE A 138 1.72 -11.52 -23.07
C PHE A 138 1.57 -12.20 -21.70
N ASN A 139 1.72 -11.46 -20.59
CA ASN A 139 1.39 -11.93 -19.25
C ASN A 139 -0.08 -12.34 -19.14
N ILE A 140 -0.99 -11.53 -19.69
CA ILE A 140 -2.43 -11.85 -19.73
C ILE A 140 -2.69 -13.07 -20.62
N LEU A 141 -2.14 -13.10 -21.83
CA LEU A 141 -2.26 -14.25 -22.73
C LEU A 141 -1.66 -15.53 -22.12
N GLY A 142 -0.59 -15.40 -21.34
CA GLY A 142 0.04 -16.51 -20.60
C GLY A 142 -0.89 -17.17 -19.59
N LEU A 143 -1.84 -16.44 -19.00
CA LEU A 143 -2.83 -16.97 -18.07
C LEU A 143 -3.75 -18.04 -18.70
N ARG A 144 -3.79 -18.12 -20.04
CA ARG A 144 -4.45 -19.23 -20.75
C ARG A 144 -3.86 -20.59 -20.39
N LYS A 145 -2.53 -20.68 -20.20
CA LYS A 145 -1.86 -21.94 -19.83
C LYS A 145 -2.39 -22.51 -18.51
N PHE A 146 -2.92 -21.66 -17.65
CA PHE A 146 -3.45 -22.01 -16.34
C PHE A 146 -4.98 -22.13 -16.33
N GLY A 147 -5.64 -21.96 -17.50
CA GLY A 147 -7.10 -22.02 -17.63
C GLY A 147 -7.82 -20.85 -16.93
N ILE A 148 -7.09 -19.78 -16.61
CA ILE A 148 -7.66 -18.52 -16.03
C ILE A 148 -8.35 -17.75 -17.14
N ILE A 149 -7.75 -17.67 -18.33
CA ILE A 149 -8.36 -17.10 -19.54
C ILE A 149 -8.69 -18.23 -20.51
N ASP A 150 -9.96 -18.30 -20.90
CA ASP A 150 -10.43 -19.18 -21.95
C ASP A 150 -10.86 -18.34 -23.17
N PRO A 151 -10.33 -18.59 -24.39
CA PRO A 151 -10.74 -17.88 -25.59
C PRO A 151 -12.24 -17.94 -25.89
N SER A 152 -12.95 -18.98 -25.45
CA SER A 152 -14.40 -19.09 -25.58
C SER A 152 -15.15 -17.97 -24.87
N MET A 153 -14.55 -17.33 -23.86
CA MET A 153 -15.10 -16.18 -23.17
C MET A 153 -15.35 -15.01 -24.13
N PHE A 154 -14.51 -14.81 -25.14
CA PHE A 154 -14.61 -13.72 -26.10
C PHE A 154 -15.65 -13.97 -27.20
N ILE A 155 -16.15 -15.20 -27.32
CA ILE A 155 -17.28 -15.54 -28.22
C ILE A 155 -18.60 -15.07 -27.58
N ASN A 156 -18.67 -15.03 -26.25
CA ASN A 156 -19.83 -14.53 -25.54
C ASN A 156 -19.78 -12.99 -25.49
N PRO A 157 -20.86 -12.26 -25.88
CA PRO A 157 -20.92 -10.80 -25.79
C PRO A 157 -20.57 -10.26 -24.38
N LYS A 158 -20.93 -10.97 -23.32
CA LYS A 158 -20.55 -10.63 -21.95
C LYS A 158 -19.04 -10.69 -21.72
N GLY A 159 -18.32 -11.58 -22.39
CA GLY A 159 -16.87 -11.69 -22.30
C GLY A 159 -16.13 -10.49 -22.90
N LEU A 160 -16.76 -9.74 -23.81
CA LEU A 160 -16.17 -8.50 -24.34
C LEU A 160 -15.99 -7.41 -23.28
N ASN A 161 -16.69 -7.51 -22.14
CA ASN A 161 -16.45 -6.62 -21.01
C ASN A 161 -15.02 -6.66 -20.48
N PHE A 162 -14.30 -7.78 -20.67
CA PHE A 162 -12.87 -7.88 -20.30
C PHE A 162 -11.97 -6.92 -21.05
N ILE A 163 -12.37 -6.46 -22.24
CA ILE A 163 -11.60 -5.44 -22.96
C ILE A 163 -11.43 -4.18 -22.13
N ASN A 164 -12.38 -3.87 -21.24
CA ASN A 164 -12.29 -2.72 -20.34
C ASN A 164 -11.11 -2.82 -19.35
N LEU A 165 -10.66 -4.03 -18.98
CA LEU A 165 -9.45 -4.21 -18.17
C LEU A 165 -8.17 -3.84 -18.92
N LEU A 166 -8.18 -3.97 -20.23
CA LEU A 166 -7.02 -3.73 -21.09
C LEU A 166 -6.98 -2.29 -21.66
N THR A 167 -8.13 -1.60 -21.68
CA THR A 167 -8.31 -0.29 -22.29
C THR A 167 -8.49 0.80 -21.22
N PHE A 168 -7.49 0.96 -20.36
CA PHE A 168 -7.51 1.97 -19.31
C PHE A 168 -7.39 3.38 -19.90
N ASP A 169 -8.34 4.25 -19.57
CA ASP A 169 -8.28 5.71 -19.73
C ASP A 169 -8.81 6.29 -18.42
N PHE A 170 -7.96 6.97 -17.68
CA PHE A 170 -8.26 7.40 -16.30
C PHE A 170 -9.61 8.06 -16.16
N ALA A 171 -9.88 9.13 -16.95
CA ALA A 171 -11.11 9.89 -16.84
C ALA A 171 -12.36 9.07 -17.26
N LYS A 172 -12.24 8.32 -18.37
CA LYS A 172 -13.35 7.50 -18.87
C LYS A 172 -13.65 6.32 -17.94
N THR A 173 -12.59 5.71 -17.38
CA THR A 173 -12.70 4.57 -16.46
C THR A 173 -13.46 4.98 -15.21
N TYR A 174 -13.08 6.08 -14.56
CA TYR A 174 -13.80 6.55 -13.37
C TYR A 174 -15.23 6.98 -13.67
N LYS A 175 -15.43 7.72 -14.76
CA LYS A 175 -16.79 8.12 -15.19
C LYS A 175 -17.72 6.92 -15.39
N LYS A 176 -17.20 5.81 -15.94
CA LYS A 176 -18.00 4.63 -16.30
C LYS A 176 -18.17 3.63 -15.16
N PHE A 177 -17.11 3.44 -14.33
CA PHE A 177 -17.02 2.28 -13.46
C PHE A 177 -16.87 2.61 -11.97
N ASP A 178 -16.79 3.87 -11.54
CA ASP A 178 -16.64 4.20 -10.12
C ASP A 178 -17.86 3.72 -9.28
N ASN A 179 -19.06 3.77 -9.84
CA ASN A 179 -20.29 3.31 -9.19
C ASN A 179 -20.61 1.82 -9.43
N VAL A 180 -19.73 1.08 -10.09
CA VAL A 180 -19.90 -0.35 -10.37
C VAL A 180 -19.00 -1.14 -9.44
N SER A 181 -19.54 -2.10 -8.69
CA SER A 181 -18.71 -3.00 -7.88
C SER A 181 -18.03 -4.06 -8.75
N PHE A 182 -16.90 -4.58 -8.27
CA PHE A 182 -16.24 -5.69 -8.96
C PHE A 182 -17.16 -6.93 -9.05
N ALA A 183 -17.92 -7.26 -8.01
CA ALA A 183 -18.88 -8.37 -8.04
C ALA A 183 -19.91 -8.20 -9.17
N ALA A 184 -20.55 -7.02 -9.26
CA ALA A 184 -21.51 -6.72 -10.32
C ALA A 184 -20.89 -6.78 -11.73
N PHE A 185 -19.65 -6.30 -11.88
CA PHE A 185 -18.90 -6.42 -13.13
C PHE A 185 -18.62 -7.90 -13.47
N ALA A 186 -18.17 -8.69 -12.50
CA ALA A 186 -17.87 -10.11 -12.69
C ALA A 186 -19.12 -10.91 -13.12
N ASP A 187 -20.28 -10.63 -12.52
CA ASP A 187 -21.56 -11.27 -12.86
C ASP A 187 -22.04 -10.91 -14.27
N SER A 188 -21.75 -9.69 -14.71
CA SER A 188 -22.04 -9.22 -16.07
C SER A 188 -21.06 -9.70 -17.14
N SER A 189 -19.94 -10.33 -16.73
CA SER A 189 -18.76 -10.57 -17.58
C SER A 189 -18.48 -12.05 -17.66
N ALA A 190 -19.07 -12.97 -18.06
CA ALA A 190 -18.80 -14.40 -18.29
C ALA A 190 -17.46 -14.94 -17.67
N MET A 191 -17.12 -14.50 -16.45
CA MET A 191 -15.94 -14.98 -15.73
C MET A 191 -16.08 -16.45 -15.35
N ASN A 192 -15.08 -17.28 -15.69
CA ASN A 192 -15.00 -18.63 -15.16
C ASN A 192 -14.55 -18.63 -13.69
N ALA A 193 -14.72 -19.75 -12.98
CA ALA A 193 -14.41 -19.87 -11.56
C ALA A 193 -12.93 -19.54 -11.21
N LYS A 194 -11.98 -19.98 -12.04
CA LYS A 194 -10.54 -19.70 -11.82
C LYS A 194 -10.21 -18.22 -11.97
N MET A 195 -10.77 -17.56 -12.96
CA MET A 195 -10.59 -16.13 -13.15
C MET A 195 -11.22 -15.37 -11.99
N ARG A 196 -12.44 -15.73 -11.59
CA ARG A 196 -13.11 -15.13 -10.42
C ARG A 196 -12.27 -15.29 -9.15
N LEU A 197 -11.66 -16.46 -8.91
CA LEU A 197 -10.76 -16.69 -7.79
C LEU A 197 -9.59 -15.69 -7.80
N VAL A 198 -8.85 -15.60 -8.91
CA VAL A 198 -7.69 -14.71 -9.03
C VAL A 198 -8.09 -13.24 -8.80
N PHE A 199 -9.19 -12.80 -9.40
CA PHE A 199 -9.64 -11.40 -9.24
C PHE A 199 -10.24 -11.11 -7.87
N ASN A 200 -10.89 -12.08 -7.21
CA ASN A 200 -11.35 -11.92 -5.83
C ASN A 200 -10.14 -11.74 -4.89
N SER A 201 -9.10 -12.58 -5.03
CA SER A 201 -7.87 -12.45 -4.25
C SER A 201 -7.20 -11.10 -4.50
N PHE A 202 -7.17 -10.66 -5.76
CA PHE A 202 -6.64 -9.34 -6.14
C PHE A 202 -7.47 -8.20 -5.55
N SER A 203 -8.81 -8.27 -5.58
CA SER A 203 -9.70 -7.27 -4.97
C SER A 203 -9.46 -7.17 -3.47
N ARG A 204 -9.40 -8.31 -2.76
CA ARG A 204 -9.17 -8.33 -1.32
C ARG A 204 -7.80 -7.80 -0.93
N ALA A 205 -6.77 -7.98 -1.77
CA ALA A 205 -5.46 -7.37 -1.54
C ALA A 205 -5.49 -5.82 -1.49
N PHE A 206 -6.64 -5.20 -1.87
CA PHE A 206 -6.92 -3.77 -1.64
C PHE A 206 -7.87 -3.54 -0.46
N PHE A 207 -7.99 -4.50 0.46
CA PHE A 207 -8.78 -4.41 1.69
C PHE A 207 -10.27 -4.13 1.46
N ALA A 208 -10.82 -4.63 0.36
CA ALA A 208 -12.23 -4.50 0.02
C ALA A 208 -12.81 -5.82 -0.48
N GLU A 209 -14.02 -6.15 0.00
CA GLU A 209 -14.77 -7.26 -0.57
C GLU A 209 -15.18 -6.95 -2.02
N PRO A 210 -15.34 -7.99 -2.87
CA PRO A 210 -15.75 -7.80 -4.28
C PRO A 210 -17.02 -6.97 -4.47
N GLU A 211 -17.94 -7.01 -3.51
CA GLU A 211 -19.21 -6.27 -3.51
C GLU A 211 -19.02 -4.78 -3.26
N ASP A 212 -17.99 -4.42 -2.49
CA ASP A 212 -17.70 -3.04 -2.10
C ASP A 212 -16.67 -2.37 -3.04
N MET A 213 -15.76 -3.14 -3.63
CA MET A 213 -14.64 -2.63 -4.45
C MET A 213 -15.11 -1.92 -5.71
N SER A 214 -14.73 -0.66 -5.89
CA SER A 214 -14.97 0.08 -7.14
C SER A 214 -14.25 -0.59 -8.32
N MET A 215 -14.99 -0.89 -9.37
CA MET A 215 -14.42 -1.45 -10.60
C MET A 215 -13.45 -0.48 -11.28
N ALA A 216 -13.63 0.84 -11.11
CA ALA A 216 -12.67 1.83 -11.62
C ALA A 216 -11.32 1.71 -10.92
N GLU A 217 -11.31 1.56 -9.59
CA GLU A 217 -10.08 1.35 -8.82
C GLU A 217 -9.41 0.02 -9.19
N LEU A 218 -10.19 -1.04 -9.41
CA LEU A 218 -9.67 -2.33 -9.84
C LEU A 218 -9.03 -2.25 -11.24
N ILE A 219 -9.67 -1.58 -12.21
CA ILE A 219 -9.11 -1.38 -13.56
C ILE A 219 -7.83 -0.53 -13.48
N LYS A 220 -7.81 0.55 -12.68
CA LYS A 220 -6.59 1.34 -12.44
C LYS A 220 -5.48 0.49 -11.86
N SER A 221 -5.79 -0.32 -10.85
CA SER A 221 -4.84 -1.23 -10.20
C SER A 221 -4.30 -2.26 -11.18
N PHE A 222 -5.19 -2.84 -12.00
CA PHE A 222 -4.80 -3.79 -13.03
C PHE A 222 -3.87 -3.16 -14.07
N HIS A 223 -4.20 -1.94 -14.54
CA HIS A 223 -3.30 -1.19 -15.42
C HIS A 223 -1.96 -0.94 -14.75
N PHE A 224 -1.97 -0.43 -13.52
CA PHE A 224 -0.77 -0.08 -12.77
C PHE A 224 0.15 -1.29 -12.56
N TYR A 225 -0.37 -2.41 -12.03
CA TYR A 225 0.46 -3.56 -11.65
C TYR A 225 0.78 -4.52 -12.81
N PHE A 226 -0.08 -4.64 -13.81
CA PHE A 226 0.05 -5.66 -14.85
C PHE A 226 0.47 -5.12 -16.21
N LEU A 227 0.13 -3.87 -16.52
CA LEU A 227 0.23 -3.37 -17.89
C LEU A 227 1.15 -2.17 -18.06
N SER A 228 1.61 -1.53 -16.98
CA SER A 228 2.34 -0.27 -17.05
C SER A 228 3.86 -0.37 -16.95
N ASN A 229 4.40 -1.56 -16.80
CA ASN A 229 5.84 -1.81 -16.71
C ASN A 229 6.25 -3.01 -17.56
N GLU A 230 7.46 -3.01 -18.12
CA GLU A 230 7.98 -4.11 -18.94
C GLU A 230 8.15 -5.43 -18.15
N ASP A 231 8.31 -5.32 -16.83
CA ASP A 231 8.38 -6.42 -15.89
C ASP A 231 7.09 -6.53 -15.05
N GLY A 232 5.95 -6.21 -15.66
CA GLY A 232 4.64 -6.25 -14.99
C GLY A 232 4.43 -7.54 -14.19
N LEU A 233 3.90 -7.43 -12.98
CA LEU A 233 3.75 -8.46 -11.95
C LEU A 233 5.01 -8.75 -11.13
N LEU A 234 6.20 -8.36 -11.54
CA LEU A 234 7.38 -8.51 -10.69
C LEU A 234 7.40 -7.47 -9.59
N TYR A 235 7.76 -7.90 -8.40
CA TYR A 235 7.97 -7.05 -7.26
C TYR A 235 9.24 -7.45 -6.51
N ASP A 236 9.69 -6.58 -5.65
CA ASP A 236 10.79 -6.84 -4.73
C ASP A 236 10.22 -6.93 -3.32
N VAL A 237 10.94 -7.61 -2.44
CA VAL A 237 10.75 -7.57 -0.99
C VAL A 237 12.01 -7.06 -0.32
N LEU A 238 11.92 -6.67 0.93
CA LEU A 238 13.12 -6.33 1.72
C LEU A 238 13.81 -7.61 2.18
N ASP A 239 15.14 -7.57 2.26
CA ASP A 239 15.97 -8.70 2.72
C ASP A 239 15.99 -8.84 4.25
N ASP A 240 15.44 -7.86 4.97
CA ASP A 240 15.28 -7.85 6.40
C ASP A 240 14.01 -7.08 6.79
N ASP A 241 13.70 -6.93 8.07
CA ASP A 241 12.54 -6.20 8.55
C ASP A 241 12.53 -4.73 8.11
N PHE A 242 11.35 -4.10 8.18
CA PHE A 242 11.17 -2.72 7.73
C PHE A 242 11.97 -1.70 8.56
N GLN A 243 12.18 -1.94 9.86
CA GLN A 243 12.95 -1.01 10.68
C GLN A 243 14.37 -0.88 10.16
N HIS A 244 15.06 -2.01 9.93
CA HIS A 244 16.46 -1.99 9.46
C HIS A 244 16.58 -1.57 7.99
N SER A 245 15.69 -2.08 7.14
CA SER A 245 15.85 -1.96 5.70
C SER A 245 15.30 -0.68 5.10
N PHE A 246 14.35 -0.01 5.79
CA PHE A 246 13.68 1.19 5.27
C PHE A 246 13.55 2.31 6.30
N VAL A 247 13.07 2.04 7.51
CA VAL A 247 12.74 3.09 8.50
C VAL A 247 13.99 3.76 9.02
N SER A 248 15.01 2.99 9.46
CA SER A 248 16.27 3.56 9.95
C SER A 248 16.98 4.43 8.91
N PRO A 249 17.10 4.05 7.62
CA PRO A 249 17.57 4.97 6.58
C PRO A 249 16.77 6.26 6.46
N CYS A 250 15.44 6.22 6.69
CA CYS A 250 14.61 7.43 6.71
C CYS A 250 14.91 8.30 7.94
N GLU A 251 15.05 7.70 9.11
CA GLU A 251 15.41 8.39 10.37
C GLU A 251 16.77 9.07 10.26
N ASP A 252 17.78 8.38 9.71
CA ASP A 252 19.10 8.93 9.44
C ASP A 252 19.04 10.13 8.49
N PHE A 253 18.24 10.02 7.43
CA PHE A 253 18.03 11.13 6.49
C PHE A 253 17.38 12.33 7.18
N LEU A 254 16.33 12.12 7.97
CA LEU A 254 15.64 13.17 8.72
C LEU A 254 16.57 13.82 9.75
N ALA A 255 17.37 13.04 10.49
CA ALA A 255 18.36 13.52 11.44
C ALA A 255 19.44 14.37 10.77
N LYS A 256 19.97 13.91 9.62
CA LYS A 256 20.94 14.66 8.81
C LYS A 256 20.41 16.03 8.40
N HIS A 257 19.14 16.15 8.12
CA HIS A 257 18.46 17.40 7.73
C HIS A 257 17.79 18.11 8.90
N LYS A 258 18.12 17.72 10.16
CA LYS A 258 17.70 18.36 11.41
C LYS A 258 16.17 18.39 11.63
N ALA A 259 15.42 17.46 11.02
CA ALA A 259 14.03 17.26 11.34
C ALA A 259 13.89 16.71 12.75
N LYS A 260 12.86 17.15 13.48
CA LYS A 260 12.55 16.69 14.83
C LYS A 260 11.44 15.65 14.76
N ILE A 261 11.71 14.45 15.24
CA ILE A 261 10.72 13.36 15.31
C ILE A 261 10.21 13.30 16.76
N HIS A 262 8.91 13.40 16.92
CA HIS A 262 8.22 13.30 18.19
C HIS A 262 7.48 11.97 18.25
N TYR A 263 8.16 10.94 18.75
CA TYR A 263 7.58 9.60 18.96
C TYR A 263 6.63 9.60 20.15
N SER A 264 5.70 8.63 20.17
CA SER A 264 4.70 8.45 21.22
C SER A 264 3.94 9.75 21.54
N THR A 265 3.76 10.60 20.52
CA THR A 265 3.19 11.93 20.65
C THR A 265 1.96 12.07 19.75
N PRO A 266 0.80 11.54 20.16
CA PRO A 266 -0.43 11.70 19.40
C PRO A 266 -0.82 13.18 19.33
N VAL A 267 -1.28 13.63 18.16
CA VAL A 267 -1.89 14.94 18.03
C VAL A 267 -3.33 14.86 18.50
N THR A 268 -3.61 15.61 19.57
CA THR A 268 -4.93 15.71 20.21
C THR A 268 -5.56 17.08 20.02
N ASP A 269 -4.73 18.09 19.75
CA ASP A 269 -5.15 19.46 19.56
C ASP A 269 -4.59 20.03 18.25
N LEU A 270 -5.47 20.52 17.40
CA LEU A 270 -5.17 21.18 16.13
C LEU A 270 -6.08 22.37 15.96
N GLU A 271 -5.49 23.55 15.82
CA GLU A 271 -6.21 24.79 15.60
C GLU A 271 -5.60 25.58 14.43
N LYS A 272 -6.44 26.03 13.50
CA LYS A 272 -6.05 27.00 12.49
C LYS A 272 -6.13 28.40 13.07
N THR A 273 -5.00 29.14 13.08
CA THR A 273 -4.91 30.54 13.52
C THR A 273 -4.83 31.48 12.31
N ASN A 274 -4.80 32.79 12.57
CA ASN A 274 -4.61 33.80 11.53
C ASN A 274 -3.23 33.73 10.86
N SER A 275 -2.20 33.22 11.55
CA SER A 275 -0.80 33.22 11.10
C SER A 275 -0.29 31.81 10.76
N GLY A 276 -1.07 30.75 10.95
CA GLY A 276 -0.64 29.38 10.73
C GLY A 276 -1.47 28.36 11.51
N TYR A 277 -0.80 27.45 12.20
CA TYR A 277 -1.42 26.34 12.92
C TYR A 277 -0.84 26.20 14.31
N LEU A 278 -1.71 25.94 15.29
CA LEU A 278 -1.33 25.52 16.63
C LEU A 278 -1.60 24.02 16.74
N VAL A 279 -0.55 23.24 17.06
CA VAL A 279 -0.64 21.78 17.19
C VAL A 279 -0.01 21.37 18.51
N ASN A 280 -0.79 20.74 19.39
CA ASN A 280 -0.37 20.38 20.75
C ASN A 280 0.32 21.55 21.49
N GLY A 281 -0.17 22.79 21.30
CA GLY A 281 0.37 24.01 21.95
C GLY A 281 1.57 24.63 21.24
N GLU A 282 2.08 24.08 20.16
CA GLU A 282 3.19 24.65 19.36
C GLU A 282 2.70 25.29 18.06
N SER A 283 3.30 26.43 17.67
CA SER A 283 2.93 27.18 16.47
C SER A 283 3.75 26.74 15.25
N PHE A 284 3.09 26.63 14.08
CA PHE A 284 3.69 26.25 12.80
C PHE A 284 3.14 27.09 11.65
N ASP A 285 3.97 27.36 10.64
CA ASP A 285 3.56 28.08 9.42
C ASP A 285 2.71 27.19 8.51
N TYR A 286 3.02 25.89 8.47
CA TYR A 286 2.38 24.89 7.63
C TYR A 286 2.01 23.64 8.41
N CYS A 287 0.93 22.98 7.98
CA CYS A 287 0.49 21.70 8.52
C CYS A 287 0.26 20.69 7.37
N VAL A 288 0.88 19.51 7.46
CA VAL A 288 0.64 18.38 6.56
C VAL A 288 0.06 17.22 7.37
N LEU A 289 -1.21 16.93 7.18
CA LEU A 289 -1.91 15.83 7.86
C LEU A 289 -1.77 14.54 7.05
N CYS A 290 -0.97 13.59 7.57
CA CYS A 290 -0.55 12.35 6.92
C CYS A 290 -1.04 11.09 7.65
N THR A 291 -2.11 11.19 8.42
CA THR A 291 -2.68 10.05 9.16
C THR A 291 -3.59 9.20 8.25
N ASP A 292 -3.90 7.98 8.71
CA ASP A 292 -4.96 7.18 8.09
C ASP A 292 -6.34 7.87 8.20
N VAL A 293 -7.33 7.31 7.49
CA VAL A 293 -8.70 7.87 7.44
C VAL A 293 -9.33 7.98 8.82
N LYS A 294 -9.16 6.97 9.69
CA LYS A 294 -9.75 6.95 11.05
C LYS A 294 -9.22 8.10 11.91
N HIS A 295 -7.89 8.28 11.93
CA HIS A 295 -7.25 9.31 12.72
C HIS A 295 -7.45 10.70 12.10
N THR A 296 -7.45 10.83 10.76
CA THR A 296 -7.82 12.07 10.07
C THR A 296 -9.21 12.53 10.48
N LYS A 297 -10.21 11.65 10.45
CA LYS A 297 -11.58 11.97 10.90
C LYS A 297 -11.60 12.43 12.36
N ARG A 298 -10.92 11.70 13.26
CA ARG A 298 -10.86 12.02 14.67
C ARG A 298 -10.27 13.42 14.90
N ILE A 299 -9.10 13.71 14.30
CA ILE A 299 -8.42 15.00 14.45
C ILE A 299 -9.31 16.13 13.89
N MET A 300 -9.83 15.99 12.69
CA MET A 300 -10.62 17.03 12.02
C MET A 300 -12.00 17.26 12.65
N THR A 301 -12.53 16.29 13.40
CA THR A 301 -13.81 16.46 14.14
C THR A 301 -13.64 17.40 15.34
N THR A 302 -12.45 17.43 15.96
CA THR A 302 -12.16 18.26 17.13
C THR A 302 -11.35 19.52 16.81
N ALA A 303 -10.83 19.63 15.56
CA ALA A 303 -9.98 20.73 15.15
C ALA A 303 -10.70 22.09 15.20
N GLY A 304 -10.02 23.09 15.78
CA GLY A 304 -10.50 24.47 15.92
C GLY A 304 -10.10 25.37 14.75
N GLY A 305 -10.78 26.52 14.60
CA GLY A 305 -10.39 27.56 13.64
C GLY A 305 -10.69 27.29 12.16
N PHE A 306 -11.39 26.20 11.83
CA PHE A 306 -11.71 25.79 10.44
C PHE A 306 -13.11 26.20 9.96
N GLY A 307 -13.83 27.08 10.67
CA GLY A 307 -15.25 27.40 10.36
C GLY A 307 -15.48 27.87 8.92
N GLU A 308 -14.62 28.73 8.38
CA GLU A 308 -14.68 29.22 7.00
C GLU A 308 -14.46 28.10 5.95
N TYR A 309 -13.87 26.98 6.35
CA TYR A 309 -13.50 25.83 5.52
C TYR A 309 -14.40 24.60 5.79
N SER A 310 -15.60 24.80 6.29
CA SER A 310 -16.53 23.73 6.69
C SER A 310 -16.75 22.68 5.61
N SER A 311 -16.78 23.07 4.32
CA SER A 311 -16.91 22.15 3.19
C SER A 311 -15.70 21.21 3.04
N ALA A 312 -14.46 21.72 3.24
CA ALA A 312 -13.25 20.90 3.20
C ALA A 312 -13.20 19.95 4.42
N VAL A 313 -13.55 20.45 5.61
CA VAL A 313 -13.64 19.62 6.83
C VAL A 313 -14.69 18.52 6.66
N ALA A 314 -15.86 18.84 6.08
CA ALA A 314 -16.90 17.84 5.81
C ALA A 314 -16.41 16.72 4.91
N LYS A 315 -15.63 17.01 3.85
CA LYS A 315 -15.02 15.98 3.00
C LYS A 315 -14.09 15.07 3.80
N LEU A 316 -13.25 15.61 4.69
CA LEU A 316 -12.32 14.85 5.52
C LEU A 316 -13.04 13.97 6.56
N THR A 317 -14.09 14.48 7.17
CA THR A 317 -14.86 13.75 8.19
C THR A 317 -15.84 12.73 7.61
N SER A 318 -16.22 12.85 6.32
CA SER A 318 -17.11 11.90 5.62
C SER A 318 -16.40 10.72 4.95
N LEU A 319 -15.07 10.65 5.00
CA LEU A 319 -14.29 9.56 4.42
C LEU A 319 -14.73 8.20 4.96
N LYS A 320 -14.77 7.19 4.10
CA LYS A 320 -15.06 5.82 4.50
C LYS A 320 -13.77 5.02 4.65
N GLN A 321 -13.75 4.17 5.68
CA GLN A 321 -12.68 3.21 5.92
C GLN A 321 -12.99 1.89 5.21
N SER A 322 -11.97 1.05 5.04
CA SER A 322 -12.16 -0.36 4.66
C SER A 322 -12.88 -1.14 5.77
N GLY A 323 -13.20 -2.37 5.50
CA GLY A 323 -13.52 -3.36 6.53
C GLY A 323 -12.31 -3.64 7.45
N ARG A 324 -12.54 -4.48 8.47
CA ARG A 324 -11.48 -4.96 9.34
C ARG A 324 -10.56 -5.92 8.58
N TYR A 325 -9.29 -5.92 8.93
CA TYR A 325 -8.33 -6.93 8.49
C TYR A 325 -7.60 -7.52 9.69
N ALA A 326 -7.05 -8.72 9.53
CA ALA A 326 -6.31 -9.38 10.59
C ALA A 326 -5.00 -9.97 10.07
N VAL A 327 -3.99 -9.94 10.93
CA VAL A 327 -2.68 -10.55 10.72
C VAL A 327 -2.36 -11.40 11.94
N LEU A 328 -2.04 -12.66 11.72
CA LEU A 328 -1.60 -13.59 12.77
C LEU A 328 -0.22 -14.14 12.42
N ARG A 329 0.81 -13.72 13.16
CA ARG A 329 2.17 -14.23 13.02
C ARG A 329 2.41 -15.32 14.07
N LEU A 330 2.92 -16.46 13.61
CA LEU A 330 3.12 -17.68 14.41
C LEU A 330 4.57 -18.14 14.28
N TRP A 331 5.17 -18.51 15.40
CA TRP A 331 6.46 -19.17 15.48
C TRP A 331 6.24 -20.61 15.95
N THR A 332 6.72 -21.58 15.17
CA THR A 332 6.55 -23.02 15.47
C THR A 332 7.78 -23.59 16.19
N ASP A 333 7.58 -24.62 16.98
CA ASP A 333 8.67 -25.34 17.68
C ASP A 333 9.53 -26.19 16.73
N ARG A 334 9.02 -26.53 15.58
CA ARG A 334 9.69 -27.30 14.52
C ARG A 334 9.03 -27.02 13.19
N PHE A 335 9.78 -27.00 12.12
CA PHE A 335 9.26 -26.96 10.78
C PHE A 335 10.30 -27.39 9.76
N GLU A 336 10.08 -28.52 9.08
CA GLU A 336 10.83 -28.92 7.92
C GLU A 336 10.15 -28.30 6.68
N ALA A 337 10.73 -27.19 6.23
CA ALA A 337 10.20 -26.50 5.07
C ALA A 337 10.33 -27.36 3.82
N ASP A 338 9.23 -27.62 3.13
CA ASP A 338 9.28 -27.97 1.70
C ASP A 338 10.04 -26.84 0.97
N LYS A 339 11.26 -27.17 0.52
CA LYS A 339 12.15 -26.22 -0.16
C LYS A 339 11.55 -25.66 -1.45
N THR A 340 10.54 -26.34 -2.01
CA THR A 340 9.85 -25.95 -3.23
C THR A 340 8.76 -24.89 -2.99
N LEU A 341 8.32 -24.67 -1.75
CA LEU A 341 7.31 -23.66 -1.43
C LEU A 341 7.90 -22.25 -1.61
N PRO A 342 7.20 -21.34 -2.33
CA PRO A 342 7.54 -19.93 -2.32
C PRO A 342 7.32 -19.35 -0.90
N PHE A 343 7.92 -18.21 -0.62
CA PHE A 343 7.73 -17.57 0.68
C PHE A 343 6.34 -16.92 0.81
N PHE A 344 5.67 -16.57 -0.31
CA PHE A 344 4.35 -15.94 -0.33
C PHE A 344 3.34 -16.79 -1.12
N ILE A 345 2.22 -17.11 -0.46
CA ILE A 345 1.21 -18.03 -0.96
C ILE A 345 -0.17 -17.40 -0.77
N PHE A 346 -0.91 -17.22 -1.85
CA PHE A 346 -2.34 -16.92 -1.79
C PHE A 346 -3.15 -18.20 -1.56
N THR A 347 -4.36 -18.05 -1.03
CA THR A 347 -5.33 -19.14 -0.90
C THR A 347 -6.61 -18.85 -1.68
N ASP A 348 -7.45 -19.84 -1.88
CA ASP A 348 -8.80 -19.64 -2.41
C ASP A 348 -9.81 -19.18 -1.35
N ARG A 349 -9.33 -18.99 -0.10
CA ARG A 349 -10.09 -18.47 1.04
C ARG A 349 -11.39 -19.25 1.29
N LEU A 350 -11.33 -20.20 2.19
CA LEU A 350 -12.55 -20.91 2.62
C LEU A 350 -13.48 -19.99 3.41
N LYS A 351 -12.94 -19.19 4.34
CA LYS A 351 -13.67 -18.22 5.14
C LYS A 351 -12.95 -16.88 5.25
N CYS A 352 -11.69 -16.86 5.75
CA CYS A 352 -11.00 -15.61 6.04
C CYS A 352 -9.50 -15.60 5.71
N LEU A 353 -8.84 -16.73 5.48
CA LEU A 353 -7.41 -16.76 5.17
C LEU A 353 -7.14 -16.45 3.70
N ASP A 354 -6.62 -15.27 3.41
CA ASP A 354 -6.32 -14.82 2.04
C ASP A 354 -4.90 -15.17 1.60
N SER A 355 -3.92 -15.14 2.53
CA SER A 355 -2.53 -15.50 2.21
C SER A 355 -1.75 -15.97 3.42
N VAL A 356 -0.65 -16.70 3.12
CA VAL A 356 0.34 -17.16 4.09
C VAL A 356 1.72 -16.70 3.62
N THR A 357 2.48 -16.05 4.51
CA THR A 357 3.87 -15.65 4.27
C THR A 357 4.81 -16.47 5.15
N LEU A 358 5.82 -17.06 4.55
CA LEU A 358 6.87 -17.82 5.24
C LEU A 358 8.07 -16.90 5.49
N TYR A 359 8.03 -16.12 6.58
CA TYR A 359 8.99 -15.04 6.87
C TYR A 359 10.44 -15.53 6.98
N HIS A 360 10.65 -16.73 7.53
CA HIS A 360 11.98 -17.35 7.62
C HIS A 360 12.63 -17.66 6.25
N LYS A 361 11.86 -17.57 5.15
CA LYS A 361 12.39 -17.70 3.78
C LYS A 361 12.73 -16.34 3.13
N MET A 362 12.38 -15.24 3.79
CA MET A 362 12.48 -13.89 3.22
C MET A 362 13.41 -12.99 4.03
N GLU A 363 13.17 -12.86 5.33
CA GLU A 363 13.89 -11.94 6.21
C GLU A 363 15.08 -12.60 6.90
N LYS A 364 16.18 -11.87 7.03
CA LYS A 364 17.41 -12.34 7.70
C LYS A 364 17.19 -12.63 9.17
N GLU A 365 16.50 -11.73 9.91
CA GLU A 365 16.20 -11.92 11.32
C GLU A 365 15.33 -13.16 11.52
N SER A 366 14.26 -13.31 10.75
CA SER A 366 13.38 -14.47 10.78
C SER A 366 14.08 -15.77 10.39
N ALA A 367 15.00 -15.75 9.42
CA ALA A 367 15.81 -16.90 9.04
C ALA A 367 16.80 -17.30 10.15
N ALA A 368 17.41 -16.31 10.83
CA ALA A 368 18.30 -16.56 11.96
C ALA A 368 17.56 -17.19 13.14
N TRP A 369 16.36 -16.69 13.48
CA TRP A 369 15.51 -17.29 14.51
C TRP A 369 15.15 -18.74 14.15
N SER A 370 14.68 -18.97 12.93
CA SER A 370 14.32 -20.31 12.42
C SER A 370 15.49 -21.30 12.52
N LYS A 371 16.69 -20.86 12.12
CA LYS A 371 17.90 -21.69 12.21
C LYS A 371 18.26 -22.04 13.67
N LYS A 372 18.16 -21.07 14.57
CA LYS A 372 18.46 -21.24 16.01
C LYS A 372 17.49 -22.21 16.68
N ASN A 373 16.21 -22.11 16.35
CA ASN A 373 15.12 -22.82 17.05
C ASN A 373 14.59 -24.03 16.26
N SER A 374 15.09 -24.31 15.05
CA SER A 374 14.58 -25.34 14.14
C SER A 374 13.09 -25.21 13.80
N GLY A 375 12.51 -24.00 13.98
CA GLY A 375 11.11 -23.71 13.77
C GLY A 375 10.85 -22.91 12.51
N GLY A 376 9.58 -22.71 12.15
CA GLY A 376 9.14 -21.85 11.06
C GLY A 376 8.45 -20.59 11.58
N ILE A 377 8.41 -19.55 10.74
CA ILE A 377 7.63 -18.33 11.02
C ILE A 377 6.61 -18.15 9.91
N PHE A 378 5.35 -18.21 10.28
CA PHE A 378 4.18 -18.10 9.41
C PHE A 378 3.44 -16.81 9.72
N GLU A 379 3.07 -16.05 8.69
CA GLU A 379 2.17 -14.93 8.85
C GLU A 379 0.93 -15.13 7.99
N LEU A 380 -0.22 -15.14 8.66
CA LEU A 380 -1.54 -15.39 8.09
C LEU A 380 -2.25 -14.06 7.92
N HIS A 381 -2.83 -13.82 6.74
CA HIS A 381 -3.55 -12.59 6.44
C HIS A 381 -5.02 -12.86 6.14
N SER A 382 -5.89 -12.08 6.80
CA SER A 382 -7.26 -11.82 6.34
C SER A 382 -7.34 -10.37 5.91
N TYR A 383 -7.30 -10.11 4.61
CA TYR A 383 -7.33 -8.74 4.08
C TYR A 383 -8.68 -8.04 4.24
N SER A 384 -9.74 -8.81 4.42
CA SER A 384 -11.08 -8.34 4.75
C SER A 384 -11.74 -9.38 5.65
N VAL A 385 -11.79 -9.10 6.95
CA VAL A 385 -12.41 -10.01 7.93
C VAL A 385 -13.91 -10.05 7.69
N PRO A 386 -14.51 -11.25 7.52
CA PRO A 386 -15.96 -11.39 7.37
C PRO A 386 -16.72 -10.68 8.48
N LYS A 387 -17.83 -10.04 8.13
CA LYS A 387 -18.62 -9.23 9.07
C LYS A 387 -19.27 -10.04 10.18
N ASP A 388 -19.46 -11.35 9.96
CA ASP A 388 -20.02 -12.30 10.93
C ASP A 388 -18.98 -12.84 11.93
N LEU A 389 -17.69 -12.65 11.71
CA LEU A 389 -16.64 -12.94 12.69
C LEU A 389 -16.43 -11.70 13.56
N ILE A 390 -16.93 -11.71 14.78
CA ILE A 390 -16.99 -10.52 15.64
C ILE A 390 -15.80 -10.43 16.57
N SER A 391 -15.41 -11.55 17.21
CA SER A 391 -14.33 -11.58 18.20
C SER A 391 -12.97 -11.93 17.58
N ASP A 392 -11.91 -11.54 18.27
CA ASP A 392 -10.53 -11.89 17.91
C ASP A 392 -10.31 -13.40 17.94
N GLU A 393 -10.94 -14.09 18.89
CA GLU A 393 -10.86 -15.54 19.06
C GLU A 393 -11.48 -16.27 17.88
N GLU A 394 -12.65 -15.81 17.38
CA GLU A 394 -13.30 -16.38 16.19
C GLU A 394 -12.42 -16.20 14.95
N VAL A 395 -11.86 -15.00 14.75
CA VAL A 395 -10.97 -14.72 13.61
C VAL A 395 -9.73 -15.62 13.68
N LYS A 396 -9.07 -15.70 14.82
CA LYS A 396 -7.89 -16.56 15.03
C LYS A 396 -8.21 -18.03 14.78
N ALA A 397 -9.33 -18.52 15.31
CA ALA A 397 -9.76 -19.92 15.15
C ALA A 397 -9.98 -20.27 13.67
N HIS A 398 -10.60 -19.38 12.89
CA HIS A 398 -10.78 -19.58 11.46
C HIS A 398 -9.45 -19.53 10.70
N LEU A 399 -8.58 -18.56 11.00
CA LEU A 399 -7.24 -18.48 10.38
C LEU A 399 -6.44 -19.76 10.60
N LEU A 400 -6.45 -20.31 11.84
CA LEU A 400 -5.74 -21.55 12.17
C LEU A 400 -6.38 -22.77 11.49
N SER A 401 -7.71 -22.87 11.50
CA SER A 401 -8.42 -23.96 10.83
C SER A 401 -8.12 -24.01 9.32
N GLU A 402 -8.09 -22.85 8.67
CA GLU A 402 -7.74 -22.75 7.24
C GLU A 402 -6.24 -23.00 7.01
N LEU A 403 -5.37 -22.57 7.92
CA LEU A 403 -3.94 -22.90 7.86
C LEU A 403 -3.75 -24.43 7.84
N TYR A 404 -4.39 -25.17 8.76
CA TYR A 404 -4.29 -26.63 8.79
C TYR A 404 -4.92 -27.30 7.56
N HIS A 405 -5.90 -26.66 6.92
CA HIS A 405 -6.43 -27.16 5.67
C HIS A 405 -5.38 -27.17 4.55
N TYR A 406 -4.56 -26.10 4.45
CA TYR A 406 -3.53 -25.98 3.41
C TYR A 406 -2.18 -26.58 3.82
N PHE A 407 -1.90 -26.66 5.11
CA PHE A 407 -0.67 -27.17 5.72
C PHE A 407 -1.01 -28.17 6.82
N PRO A 408 -1.52 -29.36 6.48
CA PRO A 408 -1.93 -30.36 7.49
C PRO A 408 -0.77 -30.84 8.36
N GLU A 409 0.48 -30.70 7.91
CA GLU A 409 1.69 -30.98 8.69
C GLU A 409 1.88 -30.07 9.90
N LEU A 410 1.20 -28.92 9.95
CA LEU A 410 1.21 -28.01 11.10
C LEU A 410 0.19 -28.42 12.18
N GLU A 411 -0.72 -29.31 11.88
CA GLU A 411 -1.70 -29.79 12.86
C GLU A 411 -0.98 -30.53 14.01
N GLY A 412 -1.25 -30.11 15.24
CA GLY A 412 -0.57 -30.64 16.42
C GLY A 412 0.85 -30.11 16.69
N MET A 413 1.33 -29.16 15.91
CA MET A 413 2.54 -28.41 16.25
C MET A 413 2.27 -27.41 17.37
N THR A 414 3.33 -27.09 18.16
CA THR A 414 3.26 -26.06 19.18
C THR A 414 3.62 -24.72 18.58
N PHE A 415 2.77 -23.74 18.76
CA PHE A 415 3.13 -22.33 18.50
C PHE A 415 3.82 -21.77 19.75
N VAL A 416 5.15 -21.65 19.66
CA VAL A 416 5.98 -21.16 20.77
C VAL A 416 5.72 -19.69 21.05
N HIS A 417 5.46 -18.91 19.98
CA HIS A 417 5.04 -17.52 20.07
C HIS A 417 3.94 -17.23 19.05
N GLU A 418 3.11 -16.24 19.36
CA GLU A 418 2.09 -15.70 18.46
C GLU A 418 1.98 -14.19 18.63
N TYR A 419 1.64 -13.49 17.54
CA TYR A 419 1.29 -12.09 17.57
C TYR A 419 0.07 -11.86 16.68
N PHE A 420 -1.00 -11.35 17.25
CA PHE A 420 -2.26 -11.12 16.55
C PHE A 420 -2.57 -9.64 16.44
N GLN A 421 -2.96 -9.20 15.24
CA GLN A 421 -3.41 -7.87 14.94
C GLN A 421 -4.78 -7.92 14.29
N HIS A 422 -5.71 -7.10 14.77
CA HIS A 422 -7.04 -6.95 14.21
C HIS A 422 -7.31 -5.44 14.11
N ARG A 423 -7.38 -4.90 12.91
CA ARG A 423 -7.34 -3.45 12.65
C ARG A 423 -8.40 -3.04 11.63
N ASP A 424 -8.67 -1.71 11.55
CA ASP A 424 -9.63 -1.08 10.65
C ASP A 424 -9.10 0.25 10.08
N ASP A 425 -7.79 0.34 9.85
CA ASP A 425 -7.09 1.59 9.52
C ASP A 425 -6.70 1.73 8.03
N PHE A 426 -7.21 0.85 7.14
CA PHE A 426 -7.05 1.01 5.70
C PHE A 426 -8.11 1.94 5.10
N PRO A 427 -7.81 2.64 3.98
CA PRO A 427 -8.81 3.38 3.23
C PRO A 427 -9.75 2.41 2.48
N GLY A 428 -11.02 2.79 2.35
CA GLY A 428 -11.95 2.09 1.49
C GLY A 428 -11.82 2.56 0.04
N PHE A 429 -11.63 1.63 -0.90
CA PHE A 429 -11.70 1.89 -2.34
C PHE A 429 -13.10 1.51 -2.88
N HIS A 430 -14.13 1.93 -2.15
CA HIS A 430 -15.51 1.55 -2.40
C HIS A 430 -16.13 2.29 -3.59
N THR A 431 -17.20 1.73 -4.12
CA THR A 431 -17.99 2.32 -5.20
C THR A 431 -18.44 3.74 -4.88
N GLY A 432 -18.32 4.64 -5.88
CA GLY A 432 -18.80 6.02 -5.81
C GLY A 432 -17.99 6.96 -4.92
N GLN A 433 -16.86 6.52 -4.37
CA GLN A 433 -16.10 7.35 -3.45
C GLN A 433 -15.10 8.30 -4.12
N TYR A 434 -14.63 7.98 -5.31
CA TYR A 434 -13.55 8.74 -5.94
C TYR A 434 -13.86 10.23 -6.08
N ALA A 435 -15.08 10.57 -6.50
CA ALA A 435 -15.50 11.96 -6.70
C ALA A 435 -15.47 12.78 -5.39
N GLY A 436 -15.79 12.14 -4.25
CA GLY A 436 -15.86 12.78 -2.93
C GLY A 436 -14.54 12.81 -2.17
N ARG A 437 -13.48 12.10 -2.63
CA ARG A 437 -12.18 12.11 -1.95
C ARG A 437 -11.56 13.50 -2.01
N PRO A 438 -11.01 14.02 -0.90
CA PRO A 438 -10.28 15.28 -0.90
C PRO A 438 -8.96 15.17 -1.65
N GLU A 439 -8.54 16.26 -2.29
CA GLU A 439 -7.25 16.38 -2.96
C GLU A 439 -6.15 16.75 -1.95
N VAL A 440 -4.87 16.60 -2.33
CA VAL A 440 -3.72 16.96 -1.47
C VAL A 440 -3.80 18.43 -1.05
N ASP A 441 -4.14 19.31 -2.00
CA ASP A 441 -4.49 20.69 -1.70
C ASP A 441 -5.94 20.75 -1.21
N THR A 442 -6.11 21.09 0.06
CA THR A 442 -7.43 21.18 0.68
C THR A 442 -8.17 22.49 0.36
N GLY A 443 -7.50 23.44 -0.27
CA GLY A 443 -7.97 24.83 -0.41
C GLY A 443 -7.87 25.64 0.88
N ILE A 444 -7.37 25.07 1.98
CA ILE A 444 -7.11 25.79 3.24
C ILE A 444 -5.66 26.27 3.21
N PRO A 445 -5.41 27.59 3.34
CA PRO A 445 -4.08 28.14 3.21
C PRO A 445 -3.06 27.50 4.14
N GLY A 446 -2.04 26.82 3.61
CA GLY A 446 -0.96 26.19 4.37
C GLY A 446 -1.33 24.85 5.03
N PHE A 447 -2.53 24.31 4.75
CA PHE A 447 -2.98 23.00 5.23
C PHE A 447 -3.10 21.99 4.09
N TYR A 448 -2.31 20.96 4.15
CA TYR A 448 -2.26 19.90 3.14
C TYR A 448 -2.53 18.55 3.77
N ILE A 449 -2.97 17.60 2.95
CA ILE A 449 -3.22 16.23 3.38
C ILE A 449 -2.47 15.26 2.49
N ALA A 450 -2.04 14.13 3.04
CA ALA A 450 -1.38 13.09 2.26
C ALA A 450 -1.69 11.69 2.81
N GLY A 451 -1.64 10.72 1.93
CA GLY A 451 -1.94 9.31 2.19
C GLY A 451 -2.37 8.62 0.91
N ASP A 452 -2.46 7.31 0.91
CA ASP A 452 -2.95 6.51 -0.23
C ASP A 452 -4.44 6.70 -0.52
N TRP A 453 -5.17 7.34 0.39
CA TRP A 453 -6.61 7.63 0.33
C TRP A 453 -6.95 8.99 -0.31
N VAL A 454 -5.99 9.89 -0.50
CA VAL A 454 -6.26 11.18 -1.12
C VAL A 454 -6.50 11.04 -2.63
N LYS A 455 -7.30 11.95 -3.17
CA LYS A 455 -7.53 12.02 -4.60
C LYS A 455 -6.33 12.65 -5.30
N MET A 456 -5.79 11.94 -6.26
CA MET A 456 -4.72 12.42 -7.12
C MET A 456 -5.06 12.16 -8.58
N ASN A 457 -4.77 13.12 -9.46
CA ASN A 457 -4.97 13.00 -10.90
C ASN A 457 -3.77 12.31 -11.57
N ASN A 458 -3.34 11.19 -10.99
CA ASN A 458 -2.25 10.36 -11.48
C ASN A 458 -2.55 8.88 -11.27
N CYS A 459 -1.78 8.02 -11.91
CA CYS A 459 -1.95 6.57 -11.77
C CYS A 459 -0.89 6.03 -10.81
N THR A 460 -1.17 6.12 -9.51
CA THR A 460 -0.38 5.55 -8.41
C THR A 460 -1.29 4.76 -7.48
N MET A 461 -0.71 3.79 -6.75
CA MET A 461 -1.44 2.90 -5.85
C MET A 461 -0.66 2.64 -4.57
N LEU A 462 -1.37 2.41 -3.46
CA LEU A 462 -0.84 1.97 -2.16
C LEU A 462 0.40 2.77 -1.71
N MET A 463 1.53 2.12 -1.45
CA MET A 463 2.77 2.78 -0.98
C MET A 463 3.28 3.86 -1.92
N GLU A 464 3.17 3.67 -3.25
CA GLU A 464 3.53 4.70 -4.22
C GLU A 464 2.59 5.91 -4.14
N ALA A 465 1.29 5.67 -3.95
CA ALA A 465 0.32 6.75 -3.74
C ALA A 465 0.59 7.51 -2.44
N ALA A 466 0.89 6.79 -1.36
CA ALA A 466 1.25 7.40 -0.08
C ALA A 466 2.50 8.28 -0.20
N TYR A 467 3.59 7.76 -0.79
CA TYR A 467 4.81 8.54 -1.01
C TYR A 467 4.57 9.75 -1.93
N THR A 468 3.91 9.53 -3.06
CA THR A 468 3.68 10.58 -4.06
C THR A 468 2.81 11.70 -3.50
N SER A 469 1.78 11.39 -2.72
CA SER A 469 0.92 12.41 -2.09
C SER A 469 1.68 13.28 -1.08
N GLY A 470 2.56 12.69 -0.27
CA GLY A 470 3.43 13.42 0.64
C GLY A 470 4.40 14.35 -0.09
N ALA A 471 4.98 13.87 -1.21
CA ALA A 471 5.86 14.67 -2.04
C ALA A 471 5.11 15.80 -2.79
N ILE A 472 3.86 15.58 -3.21
CA ILE A 472 2.99 16.64 -3.77
C ILE A 472 2.70 17.69 -2.69
N ALA A 473 2.36 17.30 -1.46
CA ALA A 473 2.16 18.24 -0.36
C ALA A 473 3.40 19.10 -0.10
N ALA A 474 4.58 18.46 -0.10
CA ALA A 474 5.84 19.20 -0.02
C ALA A 474 6.04 20.16 -1.19
N ASN A 475 5.79 19.74 -2.43
CA ASN A 475 5.92 20.60 -3.62
C ASN A 475 4.97 21.80 -3.58
N LEU A 476 3.74 21.64 -3.08
CA LEU A 476 2.80 22.75 -2.90
C LEU A 476 3.34 23.80 -1.90
N ILE A 477 4.02 23.35 -0.84
CA ILE A 477 4.70 24.26 0.10
C ILE A 477 5.91 24.93 -0.58
N LEU A 478 6.71 24.17 -1.33
CA LEU A 478 7.85 24.72 -2.08
C LEU A 478 7.42 25.79 -3.08
N GLN A 479 6.37 25.53 -3.85
CA GLN A 479 5.79 26.52 -4.78
C GLN A 479 5.37 27.80 -4.08
N ARG A 480 4.69 27.67 -2.92
CA ARG A 480 4.23 28.81 -2.13
C ARG A 480 5.39 29.68 -1.62
N GLU A 481 6.55 29.06 -1.38
CA GLU A 481 7.77 29.74 -0.93
C GLU A 481 8.70 30.14 -2.10
N GLY A 482 8.28 29.95 -3.35
CA GLY A 482 9.09 30.27 -4.54
C GLY A 482 10.34 29.40 -4.65
N LEU A 483 10.29 28.17 -4.17
CA LEU A 483 11.39 27.19 -4.23
C LEU A 483 11.20 26.19 -5.37
N ARG A 484 12.32 25.62 -5.82
CA ARG A 484 12.31 24.56 -6.82
C ARG A 484 11.62 23.30 -6.27
N GLU A 485 10.61 22.82 -6.97
CA GLU A 485 9.92 21.57 -6.67
C GLU A 485 10.81 20.34 -6.82
N ASN A 486 10.40 19.23 -6.22
CA ASN A 486 10.92 17.91 -6.51
C ASN A 486 10.28 17.37 -7.79
N GLN A 487 11.09 16.74 -8.66
CA GLN A 487 10.58 16.05 -9.84
C GLN A 487 9.78 14.82 -9.41
N LEU A 488 8.55 14.69 -9.90
CA LEU A 488 7.69 13.55 -9.65
C LEU A 488 7.25 12.91 -10.95
N GLU A 489 7.11 11.59 -10.93
CA GLU A 489 6.74 10.78 -12.07
C GLU A 489 5.51 9.93 -11.76
N SER A 490 4.83 9.47 -12.80
CA SER A 490 3.75 8.48 -12.72
C SER A 490 3.73 7.62 -13.97
N VAL A 491 3.09 6.47 -13.90
CA VAL A 491 2.71 5.75 -15.11
C VAL A 491 1.63 6.54 -15.87
N PRO A 492 1.53 6.39 -17.20
CA PRO A 492 0.59 7.15 -18.01
C PRO A 492 -0.88 6.93 -17.60
N LEU A 493 -1.68 7.99 -17.77
CA LEU A 493 -3.13 7.99 -17.52
C LEU A 493 -3.93 7.23 -18.59
N LYS A 494 -3.28 6.74 -19.62
CA LYS A 494 -3.88 5.91 -20.68
C LYS A 494 -3.06 4.66 -20.87
N GLY A 495 -3.74 3.52 -20.93
CA GLY A 495 -3.12 2.24 -21.20
C GLY A 495 -2.62 2.10 -22.64
N LEU A 496 -1.83 1.06 -22.89
CA LEU A 496 -1.27 0.76 -24.22
C LEU A 496 -2.32 0.55 -25.31
N LEU A 497 -3.52 0.13 -24.91
CA LEU A 497 -4.64 -0.23 -25.78
C LEU A 497 -5.83 0.74 -25.67
N ALA A 498 -5.65 1.89 -24.99
CA ALA A 498 -6.70 2.90 -24.82
C ALA A 498 -6.88 3.80 -26.04
#